data_67db74b12bdd594ba33c17092c1b60be
#
_entry.id   67db74b12bdd594ba33c17092c1b60be
#
_cell.length_a   1.000
_cell.length_b   1.000
_cell.length_c   1.000
_cell.angle_alpha   90.00
_cell.angle_beta   90.00
_cell.angle_gamma   90.00
#
_symmetry.space_group_name_H-M   'P 1'
#
loop_
_entity.id
_entity.type
_entity.pdbx_description
1 polymer ?
#
loop_
_entity_poly.entity_id
_entity_poly.type
_entity_poly.pdbx_seq_one_letter_code
_entity_poly.pdbx_strand_id
1 'polypeptide(L)'
;MRIFSFLFVLFFASFGCDSGPKLYDITGKVSFDGVLVAKGDITLRPEKPSTAPQGAMIKDGSFQMKANEGKYKVEIISTRVVPGKKGPMGEDAIEEFIPEKYNTKTTLGAEVKSSGKNELIFELTSKK
;
A
#
# COMPACT_ATOMS: atom_id res chain seq x y z
N MET A 1 9.88 -72.08 9.55
CA MET A 1 9.24 -70.95 10.26
C MET A 1 9.72 -69.69 9.64
N ARG A 2 8.93 -69.14 8.73
CA ARG A 2 9.31 -67.95 7.91
C ARG A 2 8.60 -66.74 8.49
N ILE A 3 9.38 -65.85 9.07
CA ILE A 3 8.87 -64.57 9.60
C ILE A 3 8.88 -63.58 8.45
N PHE A 4 7.70 -63.22 7.96
CA PHE A 4 7.52 -62.13 6.99
C PHE A 4 7.44 -60.82 7.76
N SER A 5 8.52 -60.04 7.69
CA SER A 5 8.55 -58.68 8.24
C SER A 5 7.89 -57.76 7.24
N PHE A 6 6.68 -57.28 7.56
CA PHE A 6 5.96 -56.28 6.76
C PHE A 6 6.44 -54.91 7.16
N LEU A 7 7.32 -54.34 6.31
CA LEU A 7 7.79 -52.96 6.47
C LEU A 7 6.67 -52.02 5.99
N PHE A 8 5.93 -51.46 6.94
CA PHE A 8 4.91 -50.43 6.67
C PHE A 8 5.60 -49.09 6.48
N VAL A 9 5.83 -48.70 5.21
CA VAL A 9 6.34 -47.36 4.85
C VAL A 9 5.18 -46.39 4.98
N LEU A 10 5.20 -45.62 6.08
CA LEU A 10 4.26 -44.51 6.30
C LEU A 10 4.68 -43.35 5.39
N PHE A 11 4.00 -43.18 4.26
CA PHE A 11 4.16 -42.06 3.36
C PHE A 11 3.44 -40.83 3.97
N PHE A 12 4.17 -40.00 4.68
CA PHE A 12 3.68 -38.70 5.13
C PHE A 12 3.60 -37.78 3.91
N ALA A 13 2.43 -37.71 3.32
CA ALA A 13 2.12 -36.66 2.35
C ALA A 13 1.98 -35.33 3.12
N SER A 14 3.02 -34.52 3.11
CA SER A 14 2.95 -33.15 3.59
C SER A 14 2.09 -32.34 2.62
N PHE A 15 0.78 -32.28 2.89
CA PHE A 15 -0.07 -31.27 2.27
C PHE A 15 0.30 -29.92 2.90
N GLY A 16 1.24 -29.23 2.31
CA GLY A 16 1.47 -27.81 2.56
C GLY A 16 0.28 -27.03 2.02
N CYS A 17 -0.72 -26.76 2.87
CA CYS A 17 -1.73 -25.75 2.59
C CYS A 17 -1.09 -24.38 2.68
N ASP A 18 -0.60 -23.87 1.56
CA ASP A 18 -0.30 -22.47 1.40
C ASP A 18 -1.60 -21.72 1.08
N SER A 19 -2.40 -21.48 2.12
CA SER A 19 -3.73 -20.87 2.02
C SER A 19 -3.75 -19.42 2.51
N GLY A 20 -2.63 -18.70 2.39
CA GLY A 20 -2.58 -17.28 2.66
C GLY A 20 -3.19 -16.45 1.51
N PRO A 21 -3.74 -15.26 1.81
CA PRO A 21 -4.17 -14.33 0.75
C PRO A 21 -2.98 -13.95 -0.11
N LYS A 22 -3.13 -14.09 -1.42
CA LYS A 22 -2.06 -13.81 -2.38
C LYS A 22 -1.82 -12.31 -2.48
N LEU A 23 -0.58 -11.88 -2.25
CA LEU A 23 -0.15 -10.49 -2.32
C LEU A 23 0.61 -10.24 -3.63
N TYR A 24 0.30 -9.13 -4.26
CA TYR A 24 0.94 -8.68 -5.50
C TYR A 24 1.76 -7.42 -5.25
N ASP A 25 2.92 -7.33 -5.87
CA ASP A 25 3.78 -6.16 -5.79
C ASP A 25 3.16 -4.98 -6.55
N ILE A 26 3.15 -3.83 -5.91
CA ILE A 26 2.66 -2.57 -6.45
C ILE A 26 3.79 -1.55 -6.34
N THR A 27 4.06 -0.86 -7.41
CA THR A 27 4.94 0.30 -7.43
C THR A 27 4.17 1.51 -7.94
N GLY A 28 4.60 2.70 -7.55
CA GLY A 28 3.94 3.88 -8.06
C GLY A 28 4.68 5.18 -7.83
N LYS A 29 4.09 6.24 -8.38
CA LYS A 29 4.58 7.60 -8.27
C LYS A 29 3.46 8.55 -7.87
N VAL A 30 3.81 9.56 -7.08
CA VAL A 30 2.89 10.59 -6.63
C VAL A 30 3.50 11.96 -6.88
N SER A 31 2.77 12.83 -7.57
CA SER A 31 3.10 14.23 -7.76
C SER A 31 1.95 15.13 -7.33
N PHE A 32 2.28 16.34 -6.93
CA PHE A 32 1.33 17.39 -6.55
C PHE A 32 1.68 18.69 -7.28
N ASP A 33 0.72 19.19 -8.05
CA ASP A 33 0.93 20.36 -8.95
C ASP A 33 2.20 20.24 -9.82
N GLY A 34 2.46 19.04 -10.35
CA GLY A 34 3.60 18.75 -11.22
C GLY A 34 4.92 18.50 -10.51
N VAL A 35 4.96 18.55 -9.19
CA VAL A 35 6.16 18.31 -8.37
C VAL A 35 6.02 16.97 -7.63
N LEU A 36 7.07 16.16 -7.64
CA LEU A 36 7.08 14.89 -6.90
C LEU A 36 6.89 15.13 -5.40
N VAL A 37 6.02 14.37 -4.77
CA VAL A 37 5.82 14.41 -3.32
C VAL A 37 7.03 13.79 -2.64
N ALA A 38 7.85 14.62 -2.00
CA ALA A 38 9.11 14.19 -1.42
C ALA A 38 8.93 13.15 -0.31
N LYS A 39 7.92 13.33 0.52
CA LYS A 39 7.62 12.45 1.66
C LYS A 39 6.13 12.45 1.95
N GLY A 40 5.59 11.29 2.27
CA GLY A 40 4.18 11.15 2.64
C GLY A 40 3.80 9.71 2.87
N ASP A 41 2.52 9.49 3.01
CA ASP A 41 1.92 8.16 3.21
C ASP A 41 0.81 7.94 2.20
N ILE A 42 0.77 6.74 1.65
CA ILE A 42 -0.31 6.27 0.78
C ILE A 42 -0.98 5.07 1.43
N THR A 43 -2.30 5.06 1.46
CA THR A 43 -3.10 3.96 1.98
C THR A 43 -4.08 3.47 0.94
N LEU A 44 -4.08 2.17 0.70
CA LEU A 44 -5.08 1.48 -0.12
C LEU A 44 -6.14 0.88 0.80
N ARG A 45 -7.37 1.41 0.73
CA ARG A 45 -8.53 0.88 1.46
C ARG A 45 -9.33 0.00 0.53
N PRO A 46 -9.42 -1.31 0.82
CA PRO A 46 -10.18 -2.22 -0.03
C PRO A 46 -11.68 -1.88 -0.01
N GLU A 47 -12.32 -2.00 -1.16
CA GLU A 47 -13.77 -1.88 -1.23
C GLU A 47 -14.48 -3.08 -0.59
N LYS A 48 -13.81 -4.23 -0.56
CA LYS A 48 -14.29 -5.43 0.13
C LYS A 48 -13.97 -5.36 1.63
N PRO A 49 -14.97 -5.45 2.52
CA PRO A 49 -14.75 -5.31 3.97
C PRO A 49 -13.93 -6.45 4.60
N SER A 50 -13.75 -7.57 3.91
CA SER A 50 -12.97 -8.73 4.39
C SER A 50 -11.46 -8.58 4.23
N THR A 51 -10.99 -7.55 3.55
CA THR A 51 -9.57 -7.31 3.28
C THR A 51 -9.05 -6.15 4.12
N ALA A 52 -7.87 -6.30 4.72
CA ALA A 52 -7.25 -5.24 5.50
C ALA A 52 -6.67 -4.13 4.62
N PRO A 53 -6.73 -2.85 5.05
CA PRO A 53 -6.03 -1.76 4.39
C PRO A 53 -4.52 -2.00 4.34
N GLN A 54 -3.88 -1.54 3.26
CA GLN A 54 -2.43 -1.60 3.09
C GLN A 54 -1.88 -0.20 2.92
N GLY A 55 -0.74 0.07 3.53
CA GLY A 55 -0.09 1.37 3.47
C GLY A 55 1.38 1.29 3.12
N ALA A 56 1.91 2.37 2.58
CA ALA A 56 3.33 2.54 2.30
C ALA A 56 3.77 3.99 2.47
N MET A 57 5.05 4.17 2.70
CA MET A 57 5.66 5.49 2.70
C MET A 57 6.00 5.93 1.28
N ILE A 58 5.76 7.21 0.99
CA ILE A 58 6.21 7.88 -0.23
C ILE A 58 7.58 8.48 0.06
N LYS A 59 8.56 8.19 -0.78
CA LYS A 59 9.89 8.79 -0.76
C LYS A 59 10.26 9.25 -2.16
N ASP A 60 10.64 10.52 -2.29
CA ASP A 60 11.04 11.12 -3.58
C ASP A 60 10.02 10.85 -4.70
N GLY A 61 8.75 10.95 -4.36
CA GLY A 61 7.64 10.74 -5.26
C GLY A 61 7.33 9.29 -5.61
N SER A 62 8.01 8.32 -5.02
CA SER A 62 7.84 6.89 -5.31
C SER A 62 7.39 6.11 -4.09
N PHE A 63 6.64 5.04 -4.30
CA PHE A 63 6.25 4.10 -3.26
C PHE A 63 6.26 2.66 -3.78
N GLN A 64 6.38 1.73 -2.84
CA GLN A 64 6.27 0.29 -3.09
C GLN A 64 5.44 -0.34 -1.99
N MET A 65 4.54 -1.23 -2.35
CA MET A 65 3.73 -1.98 -1.40
C MET A 65 3.29 -3.32 -1.98
N LYS A 66 2.67 -4.12 -1.13
CA LYS A 66 2.00 -5.35 -1.52
C LYS A 66 0.55 -5.30 -1.10
N ALA A 67 -0.34 -5.75 -1.97
CA ALA A 67 -1.76 -5.85 -1.67
C ALA A 67 -2.41 -7.04 -2.38
N ASN A 68 -3.59 -7.41 -1.90
CA ASN A 68 -4.40 -8.42 -2.56
C ASN A 68 -4.97 -7.88 -3.86
N GLU A 69 -5.35 -8.78 -4.75
CA GLU A 69 -6.15 -8.44 -5.94
C GLU A 69 -7.48 -7.79 -5.53
N GLY A 70 -7.88 -6.76 -6.24
CA GLY A 70 -9.18 -6.10 -6.06
C GLY A 70 -9.15 -4.60 -6.29
N LYS A 71 -10.28 -3.96 -5.97
CA LYS A 71 -10.46 -2.52 -6.08
C LYS A 71 -10.26 -1.84 -4.73
N TYR A 72 -9.62 -0.67 -4.77
CA TYR A 72 -9.26 0.10 -3.60
C TYR A 72 -9.61 1.57 -3.77
N LYS A 73 -9.96 2.21 -2.66
CA LYS A 73 -9.90 3.66 -2.50
C LYS A 73 -8.49 4.04 -2.04
N VAL A 74 -7.96 5.10 -2.60
CA VAL A 74 -6.59 5.55 -2.33
C VAL A 74 -6.61 6.83 -1.51
N GLU A 75 -5.94 6.81 -0.36
CA GLU A 75 -5.74 7.99 0.48
C GLU A 75 -4.26 8.38 0.46
N ILE A 76 -3.98 9.65 0.23
CA ILE A 76 -2.62 10.21 0.20
C ILE A 76 -2.55 11.37 1.17
N ILE A 77 -1.59 11.30 2.09
CA ILE A 77 -1.31 12.32 3.09
C ILE A 77 0.16 12.72 2.97
N SER A 78 0.43 13.99 3.02
CA SER A 78 1.78 14.51 3.08
C SER A 78 1.84 15.82 3.85
N THR A 79 2.91 15.99 4.61
CA THR A 79 3.18 17.19 5.38
C THR A 79 4.45 17.89 4.86
N ARG A 80 4.51 19.17 5.04
CA ARG A 80 5.70 19.99 4.74
C ARG A 80 6.01 20.96 5.87
N VAL A 81 7.26 21.34 5.97
CA VAL A 81 7.68 22.41 6.89
C VAL A 81 7.17 23.75 6.37
N VAL A 82 6.61 24.54 7.27
CA VAL A 82 6.18 25.93 6.95
C VAL A 82 7.33 26.87 7.27
N PRO A 83 7.97 27.47 6.25
CA PRO A 83 9.10 28.36 6.48
C PRO A 83 8.72 29.55 7.37
N GLY A 84 9.58 29.86 8.34
CA GLY A 84 9.40 30.99 9.25
C GLY A 84 8.37 30.81 10.36
N LYS A 85 7.70 29.67 10.42
CA LYS A 85 6.80 29.32 11.54
C LYS A 85 7.45 28.31 12.48
N LYS A 86 7.33 28.58 13.77
CA LYS A 86 7.78 27.68 14.83
C LYS A 86 6.61 27.21 15.68
N GLY A 87 6.67 25.97 16.13
CA GLY A 87 5.75 25.43 17.09
C GLY A 87 6.03 25.91 18.53
N PRO A 88 5.21 25.50 19.49
CA PRO A 88 5.29 25.96 20.88
C PRO A 88 6.61 25.67 21.59
N MET A 89 7.34 24.65 21.14
CA MET A 89 8.61 24.20 21.71
C MET A 89 9.84 24.62 20.87
N GLY A 90 9.64 25.51 19.86
CA GLY A 90 10.70 25.99 18.99
C GLY A 90 11.01 25.11 17.77
N GLU A 91 10.32 23.98 17.63
CA GLU A 91 10.41 23.08 16.48
C GLU A 91 9.84 23.74 15.22
N ASP A 92 10.22 23.25 14.05
CA ASP A 92 9.64 23.72 12.80
C ASP A 92 8.16 23.34 12.72
N ALA A 93 7.30 24.32 12.41
CA ALA A 93 5.89 24.05 12.19
C ALA A 93 5.70 23.24 10.90
N ILE A 94 4.84 22.24 10.95
CA ILE A 94 4.47 21.40 9.81
C ILE A 94 3.01 21.62 9.45
N GLU A 95 2.68 21.50 8.18
CA GLU A 95 1.30 21.52 7.70
C GLU A 95 1.04 20.37 6.72
N GLU A 96 -0.17 19.84 6.76
CA GLU A 96 -0.68 18.96 5.73
C GLU A 96 -1.07 19.78 4.51
N PHE A 97 -0.50 19.48 3.35
CA PHE A 97 -0.73 20.29 2.14
C PHE A 97 -1.50 19.56 1.05
N ILE A 98 -1.69 18.25 1.18
CA ILE A 98 -2.53 17.48 0.25
C ILE A 98 -4.00 17.73 0.60
N PRO A 99 -4.82 18.19 -0.37
CA PRO A 99 -6.24 18.47 -0.12
C PRO A 99 -7.04 17.26 0.34
N GLU A 100 -8.09 17.48 1.15
CA GLU A 100 -8.98 16.44 1.66
C GLU A 100 -9.60 15.56 0.58
N LYS A 101 -9.75 16.08 -0.63
CA LYS A 101 -10.26 15.31 -1.78
C LYS A 101 -9.36 14.14 -2.18
N TYR A 102 -8.18 14.01 -1.62
CA TYR A 102 -7.23 12.92 -1.84
C TYR A 102 -6.95 12.08 -0.58
N ASN A 103 -7.57 12.40 0.54
CA ASN A 103 -7.45 11.67 1.80
C ASN A 103 -8.82 11.37 2.42
N THR A 104 -9.31 12.18 3.36
CA THR A 104 -10.59 11.91 4.06
C THR A 104 -11.82 11.88 3.15
N LYS A 105 -11.81 12.63 2.07
CA LYS A 105 -12.88 12.70 1.05
C LYS A 105 -12.41 12.17 -0.31
N THR A 106 -11.51 11.21 -0.29
CA THR A 106 -10.89 10.71 -1.53
C THR A 106 -11.90 10.05 -2.46
N THR A 107 -11.74 10.36 -3.75
CA THR A 107 -12.39 9.68 -4.87
C THR A 107 -11.37 8.93 -5.74
N LEU A 108 -10.08 8.96 -5.33
CA LEU A 108 -9.05 8.21 -6.02
C LEU A 108 -9.31 6.72 -5.90
N GLY A 109 -9.19 6.02 -7.02
CA GLY A 109 -9.32 4.58 -7.09
C GLY A 109 -8.07 3.92 -7.65
N ALA A 110 -7.87 2.67 -7.28
CA ALA A 110 -6.85 1.81 -7.84
C ALA A 110 -7.38 0.39 -7.95
N GLU A 111 -6.88 -0.35 -8.90
CA GLU A 111 -7.18 -1.76 -9.09
C GLU A 111 -5.86 -2.55 -9.09
N VAL A 112 -5.78 -3.54 -8.21
CA VAL A 112 -4.66 -4.48 -8.15
C VAL A 112 -5.05 -5.72 -8.93
N LYS A 113 -4.25 -6.05 -9.93
CA LYS A 113 -4.48 -7.19 -10.83
C LYS A 113 -3.58 -8.35 -10.45
N SER A 114 -4.08 -9.56 -10.66
CA SER A 114 -3.35 -10.81 -10.43
C SER A 114 -2.32 -11.13 -11.51
N SER A 115 -2.35 -10.42 -12.64
CA SER A 115 -1.42 -10.60 -13.75
C SER A 115 -0.81 -9.28 -14.20
N GLY A 116 0.45 -9.31 -14.61
CA GLY A 116 1.18 -8.14 -15.08
C GLY A 116 1.72 -7.26 -13.96
N LYS A 117 2.22 -6.10 -14.34
CA LYS A 117 2.75 -5.11 -13.39
C LYS A 117 1.62 -4.23 -12.85
N ASN A 118 1.60 -4.05 -11.53
CA ASN A 118 0.74 -3.07 -10.88
C ASN A 118 1.55 -1.79 -10.65
N GLU A 119 1.46 -0.87 -11.59
CA GLU A 119 2.08 0.45 -11.51
C GLU A 119 0.98 1.51 -11.40
N LEU A 120 1.03 2.30 -10.33
CA LEU A 120 0.05 3.34 -10.05
C LEU A 120 0.71 4.71 -10.14
N ILE A 121 0.08 5.62 -10.88
CA ILE A 121 0.55 6.99 -11.02
C ILE A 121 -0.56 7.93 -10.58
N PHE A 122 -0.26 8.77 -9.59
CA PHE A 122 -1.17 9.77 -9.05
C PHE A 122 -0.63 11.17 -9.29
N GLU A 123 -1.32 11.91 -10.12
CA GLU A 123 -1.05 13.32 -10.38
C GLU A 123 -2.09 14.16 -9.65
N LEU A 124 -1.71 14.66 -8.48
CA LEU A 124 -2.60 15.45 -7.62
C LEU A 124 -2.50 16.93 -7.96
N THR A 125 -3.56 17.66 -7.67
CA THR A 125 -3.62 19.11 -7.95
C THR A 125 -4.31 19.84 -6.81
N SER A 126 -3.84 21.07 -6.55
CA SER A 126 -4.48 22.00 -5.63
C SER A 126 -5.77 22.61 -6.20
N LYS A 127 -5.99 22.53 -7.50
CA LYS A 127 -7.20 23.06 -8.15
C LYS A 127 -8.46 22.32 -7.66
N LYS A 128 -9.51 23.09 -7.41
CA LYS A 128 -10.83 22.54 -7.02
C LYS A 128 -11.52 21.90 -8.23
#